data_c7b9d0b82e65835dad5abeb08c5e30cc
#
_entry.id   c7b9d0b82e65835dad5abeb08c5e30cc
#
_cell.length_a   1.000
_cell.length_b   1.000
_cell.length_c   1.000
_cell.angle_alpha   90.00
_cell.angle_beta   90.00
_cell.angle_gamma   90.00
#
_symmetry.space_group_name_H-M   'P 1'
#
loop_
_entity.id
_entity.type
_entity.pdbx_description
1 polymer ?
#
loop_
_entity_poly.entity_id
_entity_poly.type
_entity_poly.pdbx_seq_one_letter_code
_entity_poly.pdbx_strand_id
1 'polypeptide(L)'
;MAVDKKNIFLSQTAEPLSYSSVSRPIGSNYPHRTTTSHANFIQRKLRECYAESLTQRQVAAIRYKEGVYLEFSGASQHDLAVKSLENRTQGIRLLNVHEDTETNTVKATVYIPAGKENYFIQKVEAYASEQTKSGKPKNNDLVSSIENVKLAMLESFWVGKPDTIPTDDPIWCELWLRYDYQTTNPESWRVTEENITLICQENNIPIDEKRIIFPERIVKLIRANAHTLKNLISMCPFITEIRCIMNP
;
A
#
# COMPACT_ATOMS: atom_id res chain seq x y z
N MET A 1 -21.50 -25.51 -25.54
CA MET A 1 -21.94 -26.28 -24.36
C MET A 1 -21.70 -25.41 -23.14
N ALA A 2 -22.75 -25.06 -22.41
CA ALA A 2 -22.62 -24.33 -21.15
C ALA A 2 -22.01 -25.29 -20.11
N VAL A 3 -20.89 -24.90 -19.54
CA VAL A 3 -20.29 -25.66 -18.42
C VAL A 3 -21.18 -25.44 -17.21
N ASP A 4 -21.82 -26.51 -16.77
CA ASP A 4 -22.65 -26.53 -15.57
C ASP A 4 -21.74 -26.24 -14.36
N LYS A 5 -21.77 -24.99 -13.87
CA LYS A 5 -21.02 -24.60 -12.67
C LYS A 5 -21.79 -25.13 -11.47
N LYS A 6 -21.25 -26.15 -10.82
CA LYS A 6 -21.81 -26.67 -9.56
C LYS A 6 -21.81 -25.52 -8.53
N ASN A 7 -22.97 -25.10 -8.10
CA ASN A 7 -23.10 -24.16 -6.99
C ASN A 7 -22.61 -24.82 -5.70
N ILE A 8 -21.83 -24.10 -4.92
CA ILE A 8 -21.47 -24.50 -3.57
C ILE A 8 -22.66 -24.16 -2.67
N PHE A 9 -23.33 -25.16 -2.17
CA PHE A 9 -24.36 -24.96 -1.16
C PHE A 9 -23.71 -24.97 0.22
N LEU A 10 -23.89 -23.88 0.98
CA LEU A 10 -23.55 -23.87 2.39
C LEU A 10 -24.47 -24.80 3.13
N SER A 11 -23.88 -25.72 3.91
CA SER A 11 -24.67 -26.68 4.69
C SER A 11 -25.55 -25.97 5.72
N GLN A 12 -26.69 -26.55 6.09
CA GLN A 12 -27.65 -26.02 7.08
C GLN A 12 -27.05 -25.85 8.50
N THR A 13 -25.82 -26.30 8.72
CA THR A 13 -25.07 -26.17 9.99
C THR A 13 -24.26 -24.89 10.09
N ALA A 14 -24.34 -24.00 9.10
CA ALA A 14 -23.67 -22.68 9.19
C ALA A 14 -24.36 -21.84 10.27
N GLU A 15 -23.65 -21.50 11.35
CA GLU A 15 -24.14 -20.56 12.34
C GLU A 15 -24.22 -19.16 11.71
N PRO A 16 -25.39 -18.50 11.76
CA PRO A 16 -25.50 -17.13 11.24
C PRO A 16 -24.75 -16.19 12.19
N LEU A 17 -23.57 -15.74 11.77
CA LEU A 17 -22.86 -14.66 12.44
C LEU A 17 -23.50 -13.34 12.00
N SER A 18 -24.19 -12.67 12.92
CA SER A 18 -24.65 -11.31 12.68
C SER A 18 -23.45 -10.36 12.69
N TYR A 19 -23.12 -9.77 11.55
CA TYR A 19 -22.16 -8.68 11.47
C TYR A 19 -22.83 -7.40 11.97
N SER A 20 -22.45 -6.93 13.16
CA SER A 20 -22.71 -5.56 13.56
C SER A 20 -21.49 -4.72 13.20
N SER A 21 -21.67 -3.76 12.29
CA SER A 21 -20.63 -2.74 12.08
C SER A 21 -20.41 -2.00 13.39
N VAL A 22 -19.17 -1.98 13.89
CA VAL A 22 -18.81 -1.09 14.98
C VAL A 22 -19.05 0.32 14.46
N SER A 23 -20.12 0.98 14.93
CA SER A 23 -20.36 2.38 14.63
C SER A 23 -19.25 3.17 15.33
N ARG A 24 -18.22 3.55 14.55
CA ARG A 24 -17.25 4.53 15.05
C ARG A 24 -17.98 5.84 15.29
N PRO A 25 -17.69 6.56 16.37
CA PRO A 25 -18.31 7.86 16.63
C PRO A 25 -18.18 8.74 15.39
N ILE A 26 -19.27 9.46 15.07
CA ILE A 26 -19.31 10.43 13.96
C ILE A 26 -18.43 11.62 14.38
N GLY A 27 -17.15 11.51 14.08
CA GLY A 27 -16.13 12.51 14.38
C GLY A 27 -14.77 11.86 14.27
N SER A 28 -13.93 12.35 13.37
CA SER A 28 -12.56 11.92 13.26
C SER A 28 -11.80 12.35 14.52
N ASN A 29 -11.21 11.38 15.22
CA ASN A 29 -10.37 11.63 16.37
C ASN A 29 -8.94 11.92 15.90
N TYR A 30 -8.68 13.15 15.43
CA TYR A 30 -7.34 13.58 15.03
C TYR A 30 -6.63 14.30 16.17
N PRO A 31 -5.30 14.14 16.32
CA PRO A 31 -4.57 14.82 17.37
C PRO A 31 -4.56 16.34 17.15
N HIS A 32 -4.65 17.09 18.27
CA HIS A 32 -4.43 18.53 18.23
C HIS A 32 -2.96 18.86 17.94
N ARG A 33 -2.75 19.68 16.92
CA ARG A 33 -1.40 20.01 16.45
C ARG A 33 -1.21 21.52 16.27
N THR A 34 0.00 21.98 16.55
CA THR A 34 0.41 23.32 16.12
C THR A 34 0.66 23.26 14.62
N THR A 35 -0.22 23.88 13.84
CA THR A 35 -0.30 23.75 12.37
C THR A 35 1.06 23.95 11.67
N THR A 36 1.74 25.07 11.98
CA THR A 36 3.00 25.42 11.31
C THR A 36 4.13 24.46 11.64
N SER A 37 4.34 24.12 12.91
CA SER A 37 5.43 23.22 13.30
C SER A 37 5.20 21.80 12.77
N HIS A 38 3.95 21.35 12.81
CA HIS A 38 3.59 20.03 12.28
C HIS A 38 3.74 19.97 10.77
N ALA A 39 3.27 20.99 10.04
CA ALA A 39 3.46 21.10 8.60
C ALA A 39 4.95 21.03 8.20
N ASN A 40 5.80 21.80 8.87
CA ASN A 40 7.23 21.80 8.64
C ASN A 40 7.86 20.41 8.88
N PHE A 41 7.41 19.72 9.92
CA PHE A 41 7.87 18.37 10.22
C PHE A 41 7.50 17.39 9.10
N ILE A 42 6.21 17.32 8.70
CA ILE A 42 5.74 16.41 7.64
C ILE A 42 6.39 16.74 6.29
N GLN A 43 6.51 18.03 5.95
CA GLN A 43 7.15 18.46 4.70
C GLN A 43 8.62 18.03 4.64
N ARG A 44 9.35 18.17 5.75
CA ARG A 44 10.72 17.69 5.86
C ARG A 44 10.79 16.18 5.65
N LYS A 45 9.91 15.40 6.31
CA LYS A 45 9.85 13.94 6.15
C LYS A 45 9.57 13.51 4.72
N LEU A 46 8.63 14.16 4.04
CA LEU A 46 8.36 13.88 2.62
C LEU A 46 9.60 14.14 1.74
N ARG A 47 10.27 15.29 1.95
CA ARG A 47 11.49 15.62 1.18
C ARG A 47 12.63 14.64 1.45
N GLU A 48 12.84 14.25 2.69
CA GLU A 48 13.81 13.20 3.09
C GLU A 48 13.53 11.89 2.34
N CYS A 49 12.28 11.40 2.35
CA CYS A 49 11.90 10.19 1.64
C CYS A 49 12.15 10.27 0.12
N TYR A 50 11.81 11.38 -0.50
CA TYR A 50 12.04 11.55 -1.94
C TYR A 50 13.53 11.60 -2.29
N ALA A 51 14.32 12.32 -1.50
CA ALA A 51 15.79 12.39 -1.68
C ALA A 51 16.43 11.00 -1.51
N GLU A 52 16.03 10.25 -0.49
CA GLU A 52 16.50 8.89 -0.24
C GLU A 52 16.10 7.94 -1.39
N SER A 53 14.85 8.02 -1.87
CA SER A 53 14.40 7.22 -3.02
C SER A 53 15.21 7.51 -4.28
N LEU A 54 15.55 8.78 -4.54
CA LEU A 54 16.41 9.16 -5.67
C LEU A 54 17.82 8.58 -5.52
N THR A 55 18.40 8.66 -4.33
CA THR A 55 19.71 8.07 -4.04
C THR A 55 19.73 6.56 -4.23
N GLN A 56 18.73 5.86 -3.70
CA GLN A 56 18.59 4.41 -3.89
C GLN A 56 18.50 4.04 -5.37
N ARG A 57 17.77 4.82 -6.16
CA ARG A 57 17.62 4.63 -7.61
C ARG A 57 18.92 4.83 -8.37
N GLN A 58 19.73 5.84 -7.99
CA GLN A 58 21.00 6.13 -8.64
C GLN A 58 22.08 5.07 -8.37
N VAL A 59 22.07 4.48 -7.18
CA VAL A 59 23.06 3.46 -6.78
C VAL A 59 22.60 2.03 -7.07
N ALA A 60 21.35 1.85 -7.50
CA ALA A 60 20.81 0.53 -7.78
C ALA A 60 21.50 -0.10 -8.99
N ALA A 61 22.08 -1.28 -8.80
CA ALA A 61 22.66 -2.11 -9.89
C ALA A 61 21.58 -2.84 -10.71
N ILE A 62 20.32 -2.68 -10.36
CA ILE A 62 19.15 -3.31 -10.98
C ILE A 62 18.22 -2.25 -11.56
N ARG A 63 17.35 -2.66 -12.49
CA ARG A 63 16.27 -1.80 -12.97
C ARG A 63 15.40 -1.37 -11.80
N TYR A 64 15.28 -0.06 -11.58
CA TYR A 64 14.45 0.49 -10.51
C TYR A 64 13.08 0.91 -11.06
N LYS A 65 12.02 0.72 -10.27
CA LYS A 65 10.67 1.17 -10.63
C LYS A 65 10.59 2.69 -10.77
N GLU A 66 9.67 3.16 -11.58
CA GLU A 66 9.26 4.55 -11.56
C GLU A 66 8.33 4.83 -10.37
N GLY A 67 8.47 6.04 -9.78
CA GLY A 67 7.69 6.42 -8.61
C GLY A 67 8.28 5.91 -7.30
N VAL A 68 7.56 6.13 -6.20
CA VAL A 68 7.99 5.83 -4.84
C VAL A 68 6.85 5.22 -4.02
N TYR A 69 7.22 4.33 -3.10
CA TYR A 69 6.32 3.82 -2.07
C TYR A 69 6.58 4.54 -0.75
N LEU A 70 5.55 5.16 -0.19
CA LEU A 70 5.59 5.80 1.13
C LEU A 70 4.67 5.07 2.11
N GLU A 71 5.11 4.97 3.35
CA GLU A 71 4.28 4.57 4.48
C GLU A 71 3.92 5.81 5.30
N PHE A 72 2.63 6.06 5.45
CA PHE A 72 2.07 7.06 6.35
C PHE A 72 1.58 6.37 7.62
N SER A 73 1.91 6.91 8.78
CA SER A 73 1.39 6.42 10.05
C SER A 73 0.56 7.48 10.76
N GLY A 74 -0.54 7.05 11.38
CA GLY A 74 -1.32 7.85 12.30
C GLY A 74 -0.69 7.86 13.70
N ALA A 75 -1.16 8.78 14.56
CA ALA A 75 -0.81 8.75 15.97
C ALA A 75 -1.53 7.60 16.69
N SER A 76 -0.93 7.10 17.79
CA SER A 76 -1.54 6.05 18.60
C SER A 76 -2.94 6.47 19.07
N GLN A 77 -3.90 5.56 18.97
CA GLN A 77 -5.31 5.75 19.33
C GLN A 77 -6.05 6.86 18.55
N HIS A 78 -5.48 7.31 17.42
CA HIS A 78 -6.09 8.30 16.55
C HIS A 78 -6.33 7.75 15.15
N ASP A 79 -7.32 8.30 14.46
CA ASP A 79 -7.61 7.92 13.09
C ASP A 79 -6.54 8.47 12.11
N LEU A 80 -6.23 7.71 11.07
CA LEU A 80 -5.52 8.19 9.89
C LEU A 80 -6.54 8.43 8.77
N ALA A 81 -6.50 9.57 8.11
CA ALA A 81 -7.40 9.91 7.02
C ALA A 81 -7.06 9.16 5.72
N VAL A 82 -7.10 7.82 5.76
CA VAL A 82 -6.61 6.91 4.69
C VAL A 82 -7.24 7.20 3.32
N LYS A 83 -8.53 7.55 3.26
CA LYS A 83 -9.21 7.88 2.01
C LYS A 83 -8.61 9.11 1.32
N SER A 84 -8.04 10.04 2.08
CA SER A 84 -7.42 11.26 1.57
C SER A 84 -5.99 11.04 1.07
N LEU A 85 -5.42 9.84 1.29
CA LEU A 85 -4.12 9.42 0.79
C LEU A 85 -4.16 8.88 -0.64
N GLU A 86 -5.35 8.63 -1.19
CA GLU A 86 -5.52 8.19 -2.58
C GLU A 86 -5.93 9.34 -3.49
N ASN A 87 -5.39 9.35 -4.71
CA ASN A 87 -5.88 10.19 -5.81
C ASN A 87 -5.72 9.44 -7.14
N ARG A 88 -6.77 8.74 -7.53
CA ARG A 88 -6.78 7.89 -8.74
C ARG A 88 -6.49 8.68 -10.02
N THR A 89 -6.99 9.92 -10.12
CA THR A 89 -6.78 10.76 -11.30
C THR A 89 -5.34 11.21 -11.48
N GLN A 90 -4.56 11.25 -10.38
CA GLN A 90 -3.13 11.53 -10.38
C GLN A 90 -2.27 10.25 -10.37
N GLY A 91 -2.90 9.08 -10.40
CA GLY A 91 -2.21 7.79 -10.29
C GLY A 91 -1.67 7.46 -8.89
N ILE A 92 -2.00 8.28 -7.88
CA ILE A 92 -1.63 8.03 -6.48
C ILE A 92 -2.57 6.98 -5.93
N ARG A 93 -2.03 5.87 -5.44
CA ARG A 93 -2.80 4.69 -5.06
C ARG A 93 -2.53 4.29 -3.62
N LEU A 94 -3.60 4.18 -2.85
CA LEU A 94 -3.56 3.50 -1.56
C LEU A 94 -3.46 2.00 -1.82
N LEU A 95 -2.42 1.36 -1.31
CA LEU A 95 -2.11 -0.04 -1.59
C LEU A 95 -2.65 -0.97 -0.52
N ASN A 96 -2.31 -0.68 0.73
CA ASN A 96 -2.76 -1.42 1.90
C ASN A 96 -2.88 -0.51 3.11
N VAL A 97 -3.61 -1.01 4.11
CA VAL A 97 -3.75 -0.37 5.42
C VAL A 97 -3.58 -1.45 6.47
N HIS A 98 -2.68 -1.23 7.41
CA HIS A 98 -2.43 -2.12 8.53
C HIS A 98 -2.73 -1.41 9.84
N GLU A 99 -3.39 -2.09 10.74
CA GLU A 99 -3.56 -1.66 12.13
C GLU A 99 -2.54 -2.43 12.98
N ASP A 100 -1.61 -1.71 13.55
CA ASP A 100 -0.65 -2.24 14.51
C ASP A 100 -1.32 -2.30 15.87
N THR A 101 -1.71 -3.50 16.28
CA THR A 101 -2.45 -3.73 17.52
C THR A 101 -1.61 -3.53 18.77
N GLU A 102 -0.29 -3.61 18.70
CA GLU A 102 0.62 -3.39 19.83
C GLU A 102 0.76 -1.89 20.14
N THR A 103 0.87 -1.09 19.10
CA THR A 103 1.02 0.37 19.22
C THR A 103 -0.29 1.14 19.04
N ASN A 104 -1.39 0.46 18.68
CA ASN A 104 -2.67 1.07 18.32
C ASN A 104 -2.50 2.17 17.26
N THR A 105 -1.66 1.93 16.26
CA THR A 105 -1.41 2.87 15.17
C THR A 105 -1.89 2.31 13.84
N VAL A 106 -2.50 3.18 13.03
CA VAL A 106 -2.86 2.85 11.65
C VAL A 106 -1.71 3.25 10.73
N LYS A 107 -1.27 2.32 9.88
CA LYS A 107 -0.24 2.52 8.85
C LYS A 107 -0.86 2.32 7.47
N ALA A 108 -0.53 3.17 6.53
CA ALA A 108 -1.03 3.09 5.16
C ALA A 108 0.11 3.20 4.16
N THR A 109 0.23 2.23 3.25
CA THR A 109 1.23 2.24 2.19
C THR A 109 0.62 2.84 0.92
N VAL A 110 1.31 3.82 0.35
CA VAL A 110 0.85 4.59 -0.80
C VAL A 110 1.90 4.58 -1.90
N TYR A 111 1.48 4.30 -3.13
CA TYR A 111 2.29 4.50 -4.32
C TYR A 111 2.10 5.91 -4.88
N ILE A 112 3.21 6.59 -5.14
CA ILE A 112 3.25 7.90 -5.79
C ILE A 112 4.03 7.75 -7.08
N PRO A 113 3.40 7.96 -8.26
CA PRO A 113 4.10 7.88 -9.55
C PRO A 113 5.14 8.98 -9.71
N ALA A 114 6.12 8.75 -10.58
CA ALA A 114 7.12 9.75 -10.95
C ALA A 114 6.46 11.04 -11.46
N GLY A 115 7.00 12.19 -11.04
CA GLY A 115 6.45 13.51 -11.37
C GLY A 115 5.25 13.94 -10.51
N LYS A 116 4.85 13.15 -9.51
CA LYS A 116 3.77 13.48 -8.56
C LYS A 116 4.27 13.66 -7.12
N GLU A 117 5.57 13.77 -6.93
CA GLU A 117 6.21 13.90 -5.62
C GLU A 117 5.73 15.14 -4.86
N ASN A 118 5.40 16.21 -5.59
CA ASN A 118 4.93 17.47 -4.99
C ASN A 118 3.48 17.42 -4.49
N TYR A 119 2.71 16.37 -4.81
CA TYR A 119 1.28 16.31 -4.47
C TYR A 119 1.01 16.46 -2.96
N PHE A 120 1.68 15.67 -2.13
CA PHE A 120 1.51 15.77 -0.68
C PHE A 120 2.21 16.99 -0.09
N ILE A 121 3.34 17.42 -0.67
CA ILE A 121 4.03 18.64 -0.25
C ILE A 121 3.09 19.85 -0.38
N GLN A 122 2.41 19.99 -1.52
CA GLN A 122 1.44 21.08 -1.76
C GLN A 122 0.25 21.03 -0.78
N LYS A 123 -0.23 19.83 -0.43
CA LYS A 123 -1.28 19.68 0.58
C LYS A 123 -0.84 20.13 1.97
N VAL A 124 0.40 19.83 2.34
CA VAL A 124 1.01 20.25 3.61
C VAL A 124 1.26 21.77 3.63
N GLU A 125 1.69 22.34 2.51
CA GLU A 125 1.85 23.80 2.37
C GLU A 125 0.53 24.54 2.50
N ALA A 126 -0.51 24.04 1.83
CA ALA A 126 -1.85 24.60 1.95
C ALA A 126 -2.41 24.46 3.37
N TYR A 127 -2.10 23.37 4.09
CA TYR A 127 -2.46 23.22 5.51
C TYR A 127 -1.80 24.28 6.40
N ALA A 128 -0.54 24.65 6.11
CA ALA A 128 0.18 25.65 6.89
C ALA A 128 -0.27 27.10 6.63
N SER A 129 -0.69 27.42 5.39
CA SER A 129 -0.84 28.81 4.91
C SER A 129 -2.27 29.19 4.48
N GLU A 130 -3.13 28.21 4.22
CA GLU A 130 -4.48 28.47 3.69
C GLU A 130 -5.57 28.03 4.69
N GLN A 131 -6.69 28.75 4.67
CA GLN A 131 -7.87 28.40 5.45
C GLN A 131 -9.08 28.10 4.54
N THR A 132 -9.95 27.23 5.01
CA THR A 132 -11.26 27.00 4.41
C THR A 132 -12.22 28.14 4.74
N LYS A 133 -13.36 28.19 4.08
CA LYS A 133 -14.42 29.17 4.39
C LYS A 133 -14.90 29.11 5.86
N SER A 134 -14.72 27.97 6.53
CA SER A 134 -15.06 27.78 7.95
C SER A 134 -13.93 28.15 8.92
N GLY A 135 -12.82 28.71 8.44
CA GLY A 135 -11.68 29.10 9.27
C GLY A 135 -10.76 27.94 9.69
N LYS A 136 -11.02 26.71 9.24
CA LYS A 136 -10.12 25.58 9.48
C LYS A 136 -8.96 25.57 8.48
N PRO A 137 -7.76 25.10 8.87
CA PRO A 137 -6.67 24.89 7.91
C PRO A 137 -7.11 24.01 6.74
N LYS A 138 -6.68 24.34 5.53
CA LYS A 138 -6.97 23.52 4.34
C LYS A 138 -6.25 22.15 4.47
N ASN A 139 -6.89 21.08 4.02
CA ASN A 139 -6.42 19.69 4.19
C ASN A 139 -6.20 19.28 5.67
N ASN A 140 -6.87 19.92 6.62
CA ASN A 140 -6.69 19.68 8.05
C ASN A 140 -6.80 18.19 8.39
N ASP A 141 -7.86 17.52 7.97
CA ASP A 141 -8.13 16.14 8.33
C ASP A 141 -7.03 15.19 7.85
N LEU A 142 -6.49 15.43 6.64
CA LEU A 142 -5.38 14.66 6.12
C LEU A 142 -4.11 14.93 6.94
N VAL A 143 -3.67 16.19 6.98
CA VAL A 143 -2.32 16.51 7.49
C VAL A 143 -2.24 16.32 9.00
N SER A 144 -3.28 16.74 9.76
CA SER A 144 -3.30 16.54 11.22
C SER A 144 -3.34 15.07 11.64
N SER A 145 -3.89 14.18 10.79
CA SER A 145 -3.95 12.75 11.07
C SER A 145 -2.60 12.03 10.90
N ILE A 146 -1.66 12.61 10.15
CA ILE A 146 -0.36 12.00 9.89
C ILE A 146 0.59 12.27 11.05
N GLU A 147 1.10 11.21 11.68
CA GLU A 147 2.16 11.30 12.71
C GLU A 147 3.55 11.26 12.08
N ASN A 148 3.75 10.39 11.09
CA ASN A 148 5.04 10.22 10.44
C ASN A 148 4.88 9.76 8.98
N VAL A 149 5.93 10.01 8.19
CA VAL A 149 6.07 9.52 6.82
C VAL A 149 7.48 8.94 6.67
N LYS A 150 7.58 7.76 6.06
CA LYS A 150 8.86 7.12 5.71
C LYS A 150 8.76 6.39 4.37
N LEU A 151 9.89 5.98 3.80
CA LEU A 151 9.89 5.03 2.69
C LEU A 151 9.25 3.71 3.15
N ALA A 152 8.37 3.17 2.32
CA ALA A 152 7.80 1.86 2.58
C ALA A 152 8.86 0.78 2.32
N MET A 153 9.08 -0.05 3.34
CA MET A 153 10.02 -1.16 3.33
C MET A 153 9.26 -2.49 3.21
N LEU A 154 9.96 -3.62 3.20
CA LEU A 154 9.33 -4.94 3.09
C LEU A 154 8.22 -5.16 4.12
N GLU A 155 8.42 -4.70 5.35
CA GLU A 155 7.46 -4.80 6.44
C GLU A 155 6.15 -4.03 6.17
N SER A 156 6.21 -2.98 5.35
CA SER A 156 5.03 -2.21 4.93
C SER A 156 4.11 -2.97 3.97
N PHE A 157 4.62 -4.03 3.34
CA PHE A 157 3.88 -4.89 2.41
C PHE A 157 3.56 -6.26 3.00
N TRP A 158 4.27 -6.67 4.06
CA TRP A 158 4.13 -7.98 4.65
C TRP A 158 2.85 -8.08 5.49
N VAL A 159 1.99 -9.03 5.13
CA VAL A 159 0.78 -9.33 5.90
C VAL A 159 1.07 -10.47 6.86
N GLY A 160 1.19 -10.15 8.12
CA GLY A 160 1.56 -11.07 9.19
C GLY A 160 2.53 -10.43 10.18
N LYS A 161 3.04 -11.23 11.09
CA LYS A 161 4.04 -10.76 12.03
C LYS A 161 5.39 -10.55 11.33
N PRO A 162 6.14 -9.51 11.65
CA PRO A 162 7.45 -9.25 11.01
C PRO A 162 8.46 -10.39 11.17
N ASP A 163 8.39 -11.16 12.23
CA ASP A 163 9.24 -12.33 12.49
C ASP A 163 8.97 -13.53 11.56
N THR A 164 7.85 -13.51 10.84
CA THR A 164 7.51 -14.50 9.81
C THR A 164 8.08 -14.19 8.43
N ILE A 165 8.78 -13.06 8.26
CA ILE A 165 9.46 -12.73 7.01
C ILE A 165 10.61 -13.71 6.79
N PRO A 166 10.69 -14.41 5.63
CA PRO A 166 11.73 -15.40 5.38
C PRO A 166 13.10 -14.73 5.27
N THR A 167 14.03 -15.04 6.19
CA THR A 167 15.37 -14.42 6.22
C THR A 167 16.28 -14.97 5.11
N ASP A 168 16.69 -16.22 5.21
CA ASP A 168 17.72 -16.82 4.36
C ASP A 168 17.13 -17.80 3.34
N ASP A 169 16.32 -18.73 3.83
CA ASP A 169 15.71 -19.75 2.97
C ASP A 169 14.49 -19.20 2.23
N PRO A 170 14.47 -19.27 0.88
CA PRO A 170 13.32 -18.82 0.13
C PRO A 170 12.11 -19.74 0.34
N ILE A 171 10.98 -19.13 0.68
CA ILE A 171 9.69 -19.81 0.82
C ILE A 171 8.71 -19.34 -0.26
N TRP A 172 7.64 -20.11 -0.47
CA TRP A 172 6.56 -19.66 -1.32
C TRP A 172 5.74 -18.57 -0.64
N CYS A 173 5.56 -17.45 -1.35
CA CYS A 173 4.79 -16.29 -0.91
C CYS A 173 3.73 -15.95 -1.94
N GLU A 174 2.57 -15.48 -1.46
CA GLU A 174 1.60 -14.80 -2.31
C GLU A 174 2.04 -13.36 -2.54
N LEU A 175 2.15 -13.00 -3.80
CA LEU A 175 2.41 -11.63 -4.25
C LEU A 175 1.11 -11.04 -4.77
N TRP A 176 0.56 -10.08 -4.06
CA TRP A 176 -0.64 -9.35 -4.42
C TRP A 176 -0.25 -8.10 -5.20
N LEU A 177 -0.73 -8.01 -6.44
CA LEU A 177 -0.38 -6.96 -7.38
C LEU A 177 -1.63 -6.19 -7.79
N ARG A 178 -1.55 -4.86 -7.82
CA ARG A 178 -2.62 -4.03 -8.37
C ARG A 178 -2.57 -4.01 -9.89
N TYR A 179 -3.72 -3.85 -10.50
CA TYR A 179 -3.85 -3.44 -11.90
C TYR A 179 -4.99 -2.43 -12.03
N ASP A 180 -4.94 -1.61 -13.07
CA ASP A 180 -6.00 -0.64 -13.32
C ASP A 180 -7.11 -1.35 -14.10
N TYR A 181 -8.18 -1.73 -13.37
CA TYR A 181 -9.36 -2.36 -13.96
C TYR A 181 -10.05 -1.40 -14.95
N GLN A 182 -10.27 -1.89 -16.14
CA GLN A 182 -10.97 -1.15 -17.19
C GLN A 182 -12.19 -1.97 -17.63
N THR A 183 -13.38 -1.35 -17.55
CA THR A 183 -14.63 -2.00 -18.00
C THR A 183 -14.60 -2.33 -19.49
N THR A 184 -13.88 -1.54 -20.29
CA THR A 184 -13.70 -1.74 -21.74
C THR A 184 -12.63 -2.79 -22.07
N ASN A 185 -11.76 -3.13 -21.10
CA ASN A 185 -10.73 -4.17 -21.23
C ASN A 185 -10.70 -5.05 -19.97
N PRO A 186 -11.51 -6.12 -19.91
CA PRO A 186 -11.56 -7.03 -18.78
C PRO A 186 -10.23 -7.75 -18.51
N GLU A 187 -9.34 -7.79 -19.50
CA GLU A 187 -8.03 -8.44 -19.42
C GLU A 187 -6.88 -7.47 -19.10
N SER A 188 -7.20 -6.25 -18.63
CA SER A 188 -6.19 -5.24 -18.27
C SER A 188 -5.17 -5.71 -17.21
N TRP A 189 -5.48 -6.77 -16.46
CA TRP A 189 -4.55 -7.45 -15.54
C TRP A 189 -3.35 -8.10 -16.24
N ARG A 190 -3.45 -8.45 -17.54
CA ARG A 190 -2.37 -9.12 -18.29
C ARG A 190 -1.09 -8.30 -18.32
N VAL A 191 -1.21 -6.98 -18.46
CA VAL A 191 -0.04 -6.08 -18.47
C VAL A 191 0.75 -6.18 -17.15
N THR A 192 0.05 -6.26 -16.02
CA THR A 192 0.68 -6.43 -14.71
C THR A 192 1.31 -7.82 -14.58
N GLU A 193 0.64 -8.87 -15.06
CA GLU A 193 1.18 -10.24 -15.03
C GLU A 193 2.43 -10.38 -15.90
N GLU A 194 2.41 -9.85 -17.11
CA GLU A 194 3.56 -9.87 -18.03
C GLU A 194 4.76 -9.14 -17.41
N ASN A 195 4.54 -7.96 -16.83
CA ASN A 195 5.60 -7.20 -16.18
C ASN A 195 6.22 -7.95 -15.01
N ILE A 196 5.42 -8.51 -14.09
CA ILE A 196 5.98 -9.24 -12.95
C ILE A 196 6.68 -10.53 -13.39
N THR A 197 6.14 -11.22 -14.38
CA THR A 197 6.75 -12.43 -14.93
C THR A 197 8.13 -12.11 -15.52
N LEU A 198 8.23 -11.03 -16.30
CA LEU A 198 9.50 -10.57 -16.87
C LEU A 198 10.51 -10.21 -15.78
N ILE A 199 10.11 -9.43 -14.77
CA ILE A 199 10.97 -9.08 -13.63
C ILE A 199 11.47 -10.35 -12.91
N CYS A 200 10.60 -11.33 -12.68
CA CYS A 200 10.98 -12.57 -12.02
C CYS A 200 11.97 -13.39 -12.89
N GLN A 201 11.72 -13.48 -14.20
CA GLN A 201 12.62 -14.19 -15.14
C GLN A 201 14.01 -13.54 -15.21
N GLU A 202 14.07 -12.22 -15.37
CA GLU A 202 15.34 -11.46 -15.43
C GLU A 202 16.17 -11.61 -14.15
N ASN A 203 15.53 -11.85 -13.01
CA ASN A 203 16.18 -11.94 -11.71
C ASN A 203 16.23 -13.37 -11.13
N ASN A 204 15.90 -14.39 -11.95
CA ASN A 204 15.88 -15.81 -11.56
C ASN A 204 15.02 -16.08 -10.30
N ILE A 205 13.88 -15.39 -10.16
CA ILE A 205 12.91 -15.59 -9.10
C ILE A 205 11.89 -16.63 -9.58
N PRO A 206 11.76 -17.78 -8.91
CA PRO A 206 10.74 -18.76 -9.27
C PRO A 206 9.32 -18.17 -9.08
N ILE A 207 8.52 -18.22 -10.14
CA ILE A 207 7.13 -17.75 -10.18
C ILE A 207 6.24 -18.87 -10.74
N ASP A 208 5.11 -19.13 -10.08
CA ASP A 208 4.12 -20.12 -10.51
C ASP A 208 3.31 -19.57 -11.70
N GLU A 209 2.95 -20.43 -12.64
CA GLU A 209 2.11 -20.08 -13.78
C GLU A 209 0.67 -19.75 -13.36
N LYS A 210 0.20 -20.35 -12.28
CA LYS A 210 -1.16 -20.13 -11.75
C LYS A 210 -1.33 -18.71 -11.24
N ARG A 211 -2.57 -18.27 -11.26
CA ARG A 211 -2.95 -16.94 -10.76
C ARG A 211 -4.39 -16.96 -10.23
N ILE A 212 -4.67 -16.02 -9.36
CA ILE A 212 -6.04 -15.69 -8.94
C ILE A 212 -6.29 -14.23 -9.33
N ILE A 213 -7.44 -13.95 -9.93
CA ILE A 213 -7.80 -12.61 -10.39
C ILE A 213 -9.00 -12.14 -9.57
N PHE A 214 -8.85 -10.99 -8.93
CA PHE A 214 -9.90 -10.23 -8.25
C PHE A 214 -10.08 -8.87 -8.95
N PRO A 215 -11.17 -8.14 -8.71
CA PRO A 215 -11.26 -6.75 -9.14
C PRO A 215 -10.07 -5.92 -8.61
N GLU A 216 -9.36 -5.27 -9.53
CA GLU A 216 -8.18 -4.43 -9.25
C GLU A 216 -6.96 -5.17 -8.63
N ARG A 217 -6.99 -6.50 -8.50
CA ARG A 217 -5.89 -7.31 -7.92
C ARG A 217 -5.66 -8.59 -8.70
N ILE A 218 -4.38 -8.95 -8.84
CA ILE A 218 -3.94 -10.27 -9.29
C ILE A 218 -2.98 -10.85 -8.25
N VAL A 219 -3.12 -12.14 -7.97
CA VAL A 219 -2.26 -12.86 -7.03
C VAL A 219 -1.43 -13.87 -7.80
N LYS A 220 -0.13 -13.83 -7.57
CA LYS A 220 0.86 -14.79 -8.09
C LYS A 220 1.61 -15.42 -6.92
N LEU A 221 2.08 -16.64 -7.11
CA LEU A 221 2.99 -17.29 -6.18
C LEU A 221 4.42 -17.13 -6.65
N ILE A 222 5.30 -16.71 -5.75
CA ILE A 222 6.73 -16.59 -5.96
C ILE A 222 7.48 -17.29 -4.84
N ARG A 223 8.68 -17.81 -5.13
CA ARG A 223 9.55 -18.36 -4.09
C ARG A 223 10.68 -17.37 -3.82
N ALA A 224 10.69 -16.79 -2.62
CA ALA A 224 11.58 -15.69 -2.30
C ALA A 224 11.95 -15.65 -0.82
N ASN A 225 13.09 -15.04 -0.52
CA ASN A 225 13.51 -14.63 0.82
C ASN A 225 13.45 -13.11 0.98
N ALA A 226 13.79 -12.58 2.16
CA ALA A 226 13.74 -11.15 2.44
C ALA A 226 14.56 -10.31 1.45
N HIS A 227 15.75 -10.78 1.06
CA HIS A 227 16.59 -10.06 0.09
C HIS A 227 15.91 -9.96 -1.28
N THR A 228 15.40 -11.08 -1.79
CA THR A 228 14.67 -11.14 -3.06
C THR A 228 13.42 -10.26 -3.04
N LEU A 229 12.65 -10.30 -1.93
CA LEU A 229 11.45 -9.48 -1.77
C LEU A 229 11.76 -7.97 -1.75
N LYS A 230 12.83 -7.55 -1.05
CA LYS A 230 13.29 -6.15 -1.05
C LYS A 230 13.66 -5.68 -2.45
N ASN A 231 14.41 -6.50 -3.20
CA ASN A 231 14.76 -6.19 -4.58
C ASN A 231 13.50 -6.08 -5.46
N LEU A 232 12.57 -7.02 -5.31
CA LEU A 232 11.32 -7.02 -6.07
C LEU A 232 10.48 -5.75 -5.80
N ILE A 233 10.36 -5.32 -4.54
CA ILE A 233 9.69 -4.06 -4.17
C ILE A 233 10.38 -2.86 -4.83
N SER A 234 11.70 -2.91 -5.00
CA SER A 234 12.45 -1.84 -5.66
C SER A 234 12.24 -1.79 -7.17
N MET A 235 11.95 -2.92 -7.81
CA MET A 235 11.78 -3.04 -9.26
C MET A 235 10.32 -2.90 -9.72
N CYS A 236 9.37 -3.38 -8.92
CA CYS A 236 7.98 -3.53 -9.32
C CYS A 236 7.09 -2.41 -8.73
N PRO A 237 6.37 -1.60 -9.55
CA PRO A 237 5.49 -0.55 -9.06
C PRO A 237 4.07 -1.03 -8.74
N PHE A 238 3.79 -2.33 -8.82
CA PHE A 238 2.44 -2.87 -8.72
C PHE A 238 2.17 -3.62 -7.41
N ILE A 239 3.18 -3.86 -6.57
CA ILE A 239 3.04 -4.63 -5.34
C ILE A 239 2.13 -3.90 -4.36
N THR A 240 1.19 -4.63 -3.79
CA THR A 240 0.29 -4.12 -2.75
C THR A 240 0.48 -4.81 -1.43
N GLU A 241 0.65 -6.14 -1.46
CA GLU A 241 0.82 -6.97 -0.27
C GLU A 241 1.66 -8.19 -0.61
N ILE A 242 2.32 -8.74 0.41
CA ILE A 242 3.05 -10.00 0.36
C ILE A 242 2.60 -10.84 1.55
N ARG A 243 2.26 -12.10 1.30
CA ARG A 243 1.77 -13.02 2.34
C ARG A 243 2.55 -14.31 2.32
N CYS A 244 2.86 -14.86 3.49
CA CYS A 244 3.34 -16.22 3.60
C CYS A 244 2.21 -17.19 3.23
N ILE A 245 2.52 -18.22 2.44
CA ILE A 245 1.61 -19.36 2.32
C ILE A 245 1.69 -20.13 3.62
N MET A 246 0.63 -20.05 4.41
CA MET A 246 0.50 -20.97 5.54
C MET A 246 0.21 -22.35 4.96
N ASN A 247 1.15 -23.29 5.16
CA ASN A 247 0.84 -24.69 4.93
C ASN A 247 -0.32 -25.07 5.86
N PRO A 248 -1.38 -25.70 5.35
CA PRO A 248 -2.50 -26.14 6.17
C PRO A 248 -2.07 -27.17 7.22
#